data_620cc1bbfc8cee3138a52c56fc9691ec
#
_entry.id   620cc1bbfc8cee3138a52c56fc9691ec
#
_cell.length_a   1.000
_cell.length_b   1.000
_cell.length_c   1.000
_cell.angle_alpha   90.00
_cell.angle_beta   90.00
_cell.angle_gamma   90.00
#
_symmetry.space_group_name_H-M   'P 1'
#
loop_
_entity.id
_entity.type
_entity.pdbx_description
1 polymer ?
#
loop_
_entity_poly.entity_id
_entity_poly.type
_entity_poly.pdbx_seq_one_letter_code
_entity_poly.pdbx_strand_id
1 'polypeptide(L)'
;MTAAWAEAGEDGLVSGDLAKLQGKWETQAGASRELRVTLEFTGKQAHVVIHTPQGLKIKARGEIRIDESTSPKRVDWVGFSAGDFQAIPEIQGVYKLEGEALILCNGGFNGARPVDFAPGDGPLADVVAFRRSEPPRVADSNRP
;
A
#
# COMPACT_ATOMS: atom_id res chain seq x y z
N MET A 1 17.57 -13.29 -22.43
CA MET A 1 17.56 -12.74 -21.86
C MET A 1 16.68 -12.48 -21.38
N THR A 2 16.49 -12.52 -21.25
CA THR A 2 15.66 -12.15 -20.89
C THR A 2 15.10 -12.70 -19.70
N ALA A 3 15.23 -13.90 -19.38
CA ALA A 3 14.75 -14.44 -18.17
C ALA A 3 15.42 -13.79 -17.01
N ALA A 4 16.67 -13.62 -17.11
CA ALA A 4 17.37 -13.04 -16.01
C ALA A 4 16.91 -11.67 -15.73
N TRP A 5 16.65 -10.91 -16.74
CA TRP A 5 16.24 -9.60 -16.45
C TRP A 5 14.83 -9.60 -15.93
N ALA A 6 14.06 -10.59 -16.22
CA ALA A 6 12.74 -10.65 -15.69
C ALA A 6 12.78 -10.85 -14.20
N GLU A 7 13.67 -11.67 -13.74
CA GLU A 7 13.74 -11.84 -12.36
C GLU A 7 14.28 -10.66 -11.69
N ALA A 8 15.25 -10.03 -12.29
CA ALA A 8 15.73 -8.84 -11.71
C ALA A 8 14.63 -7.85 -11.65
N GLY A 9 13.75 -7.94 -12.59
CA GLY A 9 12.68 -7.04 -12.62
C GLY A 9 11.75 -7.16 -11.47
N GLU A 10 11.71 -8.32 -10.86
CA GLU A 10 10.84 -8.43 -9.74
C GLU A 10 11.24 -7.51 -8.65
N ASP A 11 12.50 -7.21 -8.55
CA ASP A 11 12.93 -6.35 -7.50
C ASP A 11 13.20 -4.96 -7.95
N GLY A 12 13.74 -4.79 -9.10
CA GLY A 12 14.21 -3.52 -9.50
C GLY A 12 13.51 -2.93 -10.69
N LEU A 13 12.79 -3.72 -11.44
CA LEU A 13 12.21 -3.25 -12.68
C LEU A 13 10.71 -3.17 -12.62
N VAL A 14 10.21 -2.54 -11.60
CA VAL A 14 8.78 -2.31 -11.53
C VAL A 14 8.41 -1.27 -12.57
N SER A 15 7.22 -1.34 -13.09
CA SER A 15 6.78 -0.43 -14.13
C SER A 15 5.34 -0.02 -13.87
N GLY A 16 4.86 0.93 -14.66
CA GLY A 16 3.50 1.40 -14.54
C GLY A 16 3.23 2.03 -13.20
N ASP A 17 2.06 1.80 -12.67
CA ASP A 17 1.69 2.38 -11.41
C ASP A 17 2.51 1.83 -10.25
N LEU A 18 2.96 0.60 -10.35
CA LEU A 18 3.79 0.07 -9.28
C LEU A 18 5.07 0.87 -9.14
N ALA A 19 5.65 1.31 -10.24
CA ALA A 19 6.82 2.17 -10.19
C ALA A 19 6.48 3.51 -9.54
N LYS A 20 5.30 4.02 -9.79
CA LYS A 20 4.89 5.29 -9.21
C LYS A 20 4.61 5.17 -7.72
N LEU A 21 4.28 3.97 -7.27
CA LEU A 21 4.00 3.75 -5.86
C LEU A 21 5.24 3.66 -4.99
N GLN A 22 6.40 3.44 -5.59
CA GLN A 22 7.62 3.24 -4.81
C GLN A 22 7.91 4.43 -3.91
N GLY A 23 8.41 4.17 -2.70
CA GLY A 23 8.74 5.20 -1.74
C GLY A 23 7.83 5.15 -0.54
N LYS A 24 7.74 6.25 0.17
CA LYS A 24 6.95 6.32 1.40
C LYS A 24 5.79 7.25 1.28
N TRP A 25 4.70 6.87 1.91
CA TRP A 25 3.45 7.60 1.90
C TRP A 25 2.93 7.68 3.33
N GLU A 26 2.20 8.72 3.65
CA GLU A 26 1.67 8.92 5.00
C GLU A 26 0.25 9.39 4.96
N THR A 27 -0.49 9.04 6.00
CA THR A 27 -1.82 9.58 6.20
C THR A 27 -2.16 9.56 7.68
N GLN A 28 -3.25 10.18 8.02
CA GLN A 28 -3.84 10.09 9.34
C GLN A 28 -5.16 9.40 9.21
N ALA A 29 -5.43 8.47 10.09
CA ALA A 29 -6.61 7.64 10.02
C ALA A 29 -7.26 7.54 11.39
N GLY A 30 -8.38 6.85 11.46
CA GLY A 30 -9.14 6.73 12.69
C GLY A 30 -10.23 7.77 12.76
N ALA A 31 -11.16 7.58 13.66
CA ALA A 31 -12.32 8.45 13.78
C ALA A 31 -11.93 9.89 14.06
N SER A 32 -10.89 10.10 14.84
CA SER A 32 -10.42 11.45 15.18
C SER A 32 -9.08 11.75 14.55
N ARG A 33 -8.70 10.99 13.53
CA ARG A 33 -7.40 11.14 12.85
C ARG A 33 -6.24 10.99 13.81
N GLU A 34 -6.40 10.17 14.81
CA GLU A 34 -5.39 10.03 15.84
C GLU A 34 -4.31 9.03 15.47
N LEU A 35 -4.50 8.24 14.42
CA LEU A 35 -3.51 7.27 13.99
C LEU A 35 -2.70 7.83 12.84
N ARG A 36 -1.39 7.66 12.91
CA ARG A 36 -0.54 8.03 11.80
C ARG A 36 -0.10 6.76 11.09
N VAL A 37 -0.39 6.65 9.83
CA VAL A 37 -0.10 5.45 9.06
C VAL A 37 0.97 5.78 8.03
N THR A 38 2.05 5.00 8.05
CA THR A 38 3.12 5.13 7.06
C THR A 38 3.10 3.87 6.21
N LEU A 39 3.19 4.06 4.92
CA LEU A 39 3.14 2.97 3.97
C LEU A 39 4.37 3.09 3.09
N GLU A 40 5.15 2.04 2.99
CA GLU A 40 6.35 2.08 2.16
C GLU A 40 6.31 0.92 1.17
N PHE A 41 6.54 1.22 -0.09
CA PHE A 41 6.59 0.19 -1.13
C PHE A 41 8.01 0.04 -1.63
N THR A 42 8.47 -1.20 -1.68
CA THR A 42 9.77 -1.55 -2.23
C THR A 42 9.53 -2.73 -3.17
N GLY A 43 9.55 -2.49 -4.47
CA GLY A 43 9.13 -3.51 -5.41
C GLY A 43 7.68 -3.84 -5.17
N LYS A 44 7.38 -5.11 -4.99
CA LYS A 44 6.03 -5.56 -4.68
C LYS A 44 5.79 -5.66 -3.18
N GLN A 45 6.80 -5.40 -2.38
CA GLN A 45 6.67 -5.48 -0.93
C GLN A 45 6.06 -4.21 -0.39
N ALA A 46 5.22 -4.35 0.60
CA ALA A 46 4.63 -3.20 1.27
C ALA A 46 4.82 -3.33 2.76
N HIS A 47 5.22 -2.25 3.39
CA HIS A 47 5.39 -2.18 4.84
C HIS A 47 4.43 -1.12 5.36
N VAL A 48 3.68 -1.47 6.38
CA VAL A 48 2.71 -0.57 6.99
C VAL A 48 3.10 -0.38 8.44
N VAL A 49 3.17 0.85 8.89
CA VAL A 49 3.44 1.15 10.28
C VAL A 49 2.33 2.08 10.76
N ILE A 50 1.67 1.68 11.83
CA ILE A 50 0.62 2.49 12.43
C ILE A 50 1.11 2.97 13.77
N HIS A 51 1.11 4.29 13.95
CA HIS A 51 1.51 4.91 15.21
C HIS A 51 0.27 5.37 15.93
N THR A 52 0.13 4.95 17.17
CA THR A 52 -1.02 5.35 17.98
C THR A 52 -0.65 6.50 18.89
N PRO A 53 -1.63 7.22 19.42
CA PRO A 53 -1.35 8.32 20.36
C PRO A 53 -0.66 7.85 21.64
N GLN A 54 -0.81 6.58 21.99
CA GLN A 54 -0.21 6.03 23.17
C GLN A 54 1.24 5.66 22.97
N GLY A 55 1.77 5.87 21.76
CA GLY A 55 3.15 5.56 21.48
C GLY A 55 3.41 4.14 20.99
N LEU A 56 2.37 3.40 20.71
CA LEU A 56 2.55 2.06 20.17
C LEU A 56 2.81 2.11 18.69
N LYS A 57 3.55 1.14 18.20
CA LYS A 57 3.77 0.97 16.76
C LYS A 57 3.29 -0.40 16.36
N ILE A 58 2.42 -0.45 15.39
CA ILE A 58 1.96 -1.71 14.84
C ILE A 58 2.55 -1.82 13.45
N LYS A 59 3.31 -2.86 13.20
CA LYS A 59 3.98 -3.05 11.93
C LYS A 59 3.42 -4.26 11.22
N ALA A 60 3.17 -4.13 9.94
CA ALA A 60 2.74 -5.24 9.12
C ALA A 60 3.46 -5.17 7.80
N ARG A 61 3.69 -6.31 7.19
CA ARG A 61 4.31 -6.32 5.87
C ARG A 61 3.78 -7.48 5.06
N GLY A 62 3.80 -7.31 3.77
CA GLY A 62 3.32 -8.30 2.84
C GLY A 62 3.56 -7.85 1.43
N GLU A 63 2.73 -8.31 0.54
CA GLU A 63 2.90 -8.04 -0.87
C GLU A 63 1.66 -7.38 -1.42
N ILE A 64 1.81 -6.51 -2.42
CA ILE A 64 0.66 -5.96 -3.11
C ILE A 64 0.63 -6.47 -4.54
N ARG A 65 -0.56 -6.56 -5.07
CA ARG A 65 -0.79 -6.88 -6.47
C ARG A 65 -1.75 -5.85 -7.00
N ILE A 66 -1.42 -5.26 -8.14
CA ILE A 66 -2.29 -4.24 -8.72
C ILE A 66 -2.68 -4.65 -10.13
N ASP A 67 -3.82 -4.15 -10.56
CA ASP A 67 -4.32 -4.39 -11.90
C ASP A 67 -4.77 -3.04 -12.44
N GLU A 68 -3.98 -2.48 -13.35
CA GLU A 68 -4.24 -1.16 -13.91
C GLU A 68 -5.24 -1.21 -15.05
N SER A 69 -5.61 -2.39 -15.49
CA SER A 69 -6.49 -2.52 -16.64
C SER A 69 -7.96 -2.36 -16.30
N THR A 70 -8.27 -2.29 -15.00
CA THR A 70 -9.66 -2.16 -14.59
C THR A 70 -9.99 -0.72 -14.24
N SER A 71 -11.29 -0.43 -14.10
CA SER A 71 -11.75 0.89 -13.75
C SER A 71 -12.87 0.75 -12.72
N PRO A 72 -12.60 1.07 -11.47
CA PRO A 72 -11.34 1.58 -10.91
C PRO A 72 -10.25 0.54 -10.94
N LYS A 73 -9.00 0.99 -10.84
CA LYS A 73 -7.87 0.08 -10.78
C LYS A 73 -7.90 -0.70 -9.47
N ARG A 74 -7.41 -1.91 -9.50
CA ARG A 74 -7.51 -2.82 -8.35
C ARG A 74 -6.21 -2.95 -7.61
N VAL A 75 -6.31 -3.12 -6.30
CA VAL A 75 -5.15 -3.42 -5.46
C VAL A 75 -5.53 -4.50 -4.47
N ASP A 76 -4.67 -5.50 -4.34
CA ASP A 76 -4.86 -6.57 -3.36
C ASP A 76 -3.68 -6.56 -2.42
N TRP A 77 -3.98 -6.70 -1.13
CA TRP A 77 -2.98 -6.76 -0.08
C TRP A 77 -2.91 -8.20 0.35
N VAL A 78 -1.80 -8.87 0.07
CA VAL A 78 -1.72 -10.32 0.15
C VAL A 78 -0.58 -10.72 1.06
N GLY A 79 -0.82 -11.77 1.84
CA GLY A 79 0.24 -12.37 2.65
C GLY A 79 0.77 -11.47 3.73
N PHE A 80 -0.05 -10.59 4.24
CA PHE A 80 0.40 -9.69 5.29
C PHE A 80 0.42 -10.38 6.64
N SER A 81 1.37 -10.01 7.46
CA SER A 81 1.41 -10.45 8.83
C SER A 81 1.85 -9.29 9.71
N ALA A 82 1.34 -9.27 10.91
CA ALA A 82 1.68 -8.28 11.91
C ALA A 82 2.40 -9.01 13.03
N GLY A 83 3.65 -8.65 13.26
CA GLY A 83 4.45 -9.35 14.23
C GLY A 83 4.90 -10.68 13.69
N ASP A 84 5.18 -11.61 14.56
CA ASP A 84 5.81 -12.85 14.19
C ASP A 84 4.83 -13.94 13.84
N PHE A 85 3.60 -13.80 14.20
CA PHE A 85 2.72 -14.94 14.10
C PHE A 85 1.33 -14.63 13.65
N GLN A 86 1.02 -13.39 13.41
CA GLN A 86 -0.35 -13.05 13.12
C GLN A 86 -0.52 -12.83 11.64
N ALA A 87 -1.21 -13.72 10.98
CA ALA A 87 -1.54 -13.56 9.58
C ALA A 87 -2.76 -12.67 9.44
N ILE A 88 -2.71 -11.79 8.47
CA ILE A 88 -3.80 -10.88 8.19
C ILE A 88 -4.53 -11.37 6.96
N PRO A 89 -5.86 -11.44 6.98
CA PRO A 89 -6.59 -11.88 5.79
C PRO A 89 -6.33 -10.95 4.61
N GLU A 90 -6.47 -11.51 3.43
CA GLU A 90 -6.29 -10.73 2.22
C GLU A 90 -7.31 -9.61 2.17
N ILE A 91 -6.89 -8.45 1.71
CA ILE A 91 -7.76 -7.30 1.56
C ILE A 91 -7.82 -6.94 0.09
N GLN A 92 -9.00 -6.82 -0.46
CA GLN A 92 -9.20 -6.44 -1.85
C GLN A 92 -9.71 -5.02 -1.90
N GLY A 93 -9.09 -4.21 -2.75
CA GLY A 93 -9.47 -2.81 -2.82
C GLY A 93 -9.33 -2.24 -4.21
N VAL A 94 -9.56 -0.95 -4.30
CA VAL A 94 -9.34 -0.18 -5.52
C VAL A 94 -8.49 1.03 -5.15
N TYR A 95 -7.79 1.58 -6.13
CA TYR A 95 -6.91 2.69 -5.86
C TYR A 95 -6.88 3.65 -7.03
N LYS A 96 -6.39 4.85 -6.76
CA LYS A 96 -6.05 5.77 -7.83
C LYS A 96 -4.91 6.66 -7.38
N LEU A 97 -4.12 7.10 -8.34
CA LEU A 97 -3.00 8.01 -8.10
C LEU A 97 -3.36 9.36 -8.68
N GLU A 98 -3.23 10.39 -7.86
CA GLU A 98 -3.52 11.76 -8.29
C GLU A 98 -2.37 12.63 -7.82
N GLY A 99 -1.39 12.88 -8.70
CA GLY A 99 -0.21 13.65 -8.32
C GLY A 99 0.54 12.96 -7.21
N GLU A 100 0.68 13.63 -6.09
CA GLU A 100 1.39 13.07 -4.94
C GLU A 100 0.45 12.40 -3.96
N ALA A 101 -0.76 12.10 -4.37
CA ALA A 101 -1.71 11.44 -3.50
C ALA A 101 -2.04 10.04 -4.01
N LEU A 102 -2.16 9.12 -3.08
CA LEU A 102 -2.60 7.76 -3.36
C LEU A 102 -3.90 7.55 -2.60
N ILE A 103 -4.98 7.35 -3.32
CA ILE A 103 -6.28 7.16 -2.70
C ILE A 103 -6.63 5.70 -2.77
N LEU A 104 -6.93 5.11 -1.62
CA LEU A 104 -7.25 3.72 -1.48
C LEU A 104 -8.66 3.56 -0.94
N CYS A 105 -9.37 2.58 -1.46
CA CYS A 105 -10.64 2.19 -0.89
C CYS A 105 -10.62 0.67 -0.75
N ASN A 106 -10.54 0.20 0.46
CA ASN A 106 -10.41 -1.22 0.75
C ASN A 106 -11.74 -1.82 1.16
N GLY A 107 -11.89 -3.10 0.91
CA GLY A 107 -13.11 -3.80 1.24
C GLY A 107 -13.15 -4.43 2.61
N GLY A 108 -12.08 -4.24 3.41
CA GLY A 108 -12.02 -4.83 4.73
C GLY A 108 -11.50 -6.26 4.67
N PHE A 109 -11.37 -6.87 5.84
CA PHE A 109 -10.84 -8.23 5.93
C PHE A 109 -11.82 -9.19 5.29
N ASN A 110 -11.35 -9.90 4.29
CA ASN A 110 -12.18 -10.87 3.55
C ASN A 110 -13.45 -10.25 2.99
N GLY A 111 -13.46 -8.94 2.84
CA GLY A 111 -14.61 -8.26 2.30
C GLY A 111 -14.59 -8.23 0.79
N ALA A 112 -15.71 -7.85 0.20
CA ALA A 112 -15.81 -7.75 -1.23
C ALA A 112 -15.05 -6.51 -1.72
N ARG A 113 -14.52 -6.60 -2.91
CA ARG A 113 -13.83 -5.46 -3.52
C ARG A 113 -14.82 -4.34 -3.75
N PRO A 114 -14.51 -3.11 -3.33
CA PRO A 114 -15.39 -1.97 -3.62
C PRO A 114 -15.49 -1.73 -5.12
N VAL A 115 -16.58 -1.20 -5.55
CA VAL A 115 -16.77 -0.87 -6.96
C VAL A 115 -16.49 0.60 -7.23
N ASP A 116 -16.36 1.40 -6.20
CA ASP A 116 -15.96 2.79 -6.35
C ASP A 116 -15.35 3.27 -5.05
N PHE A 117 -15.10 4.57 -4.93
CA PHE A 117 -14.41 5.12 -3.77
C PHE A 117 -15.43 5.65 -2.75
N ALA A 118 -16.11 4.71 -2.12
CA ALA A 118 -17.08 5.02 -1.09
C ALA A 118 -16.85 4.11 0.10
N PRO A 119 -17.00 4.61 1.32
CA PRO A 119 -16.78 3.78 2.50
C PRO A 119 -17.75 2.62 2.51
N GLY A 120 -17.27 1.47 2.95
CA GLY A 120 -18.11 0.29 3.10
C GLY A 120 -18.42 0.05 4.55
N ASP A 121 -18.93 -1.14 4.82
CA ASP A 121 -19.25 -1.55 6.18
C ASP A 121 -18.09 -2.35 6.71
N GLY A 122 -17.85 -2.30 7.95
CA GLY A 122 -16.88 -3.15 8.58
C GLY A 122 -15.51 -2.50 8.74
N PRO A 123 -14.65 -3.17 9.45
CA PRO A 123 -13.32 -2.62 9.78
C PRO A 123 -12.48 -2.48 8.53
N LEU A 124 -11.76 -1.40 8.43
CA LEU A 124 -10.86 -1.12 7.35
C LEU A 124 -11.53 -0.90 5.99
N ALA A 125 -12.85 -0.93 5.93
CA ALA A 125 -13.58 -0.68 4.69
C ALA A 125 -13.80 0.82 4.57
N ASP A 126 -12.77 1.54 4.19
CA ASP A 126 -12.79 2.99 4.20
C ASP A 126 -12.03 3.55 3.02
N VAL A 127 -12.21 4.82 2.77
CA VAL A 127 -11.46 5.55 1.75
C VAL A 127 -10.38 6.35 2.46
N VAL A 128 -9.15 6.12 2.09
CA VAL A 128 -8.02 6.74 2.75
C VAL A 128 -7.12 7.39 1.70
N ALA A 129 -6.73 8.62 1.92
CA ALA A 129 -5.83 9.32 1.02
C ALA A 129 -4.47 9.46 1.67
N PHE A 130 -3.47 8.91 1.03
CA PHE A 130 -2.09 9.02 1.49
C PHE A 130 -1.38 10.08 0.66
N ARG A 131 -0.42 10.73 1.29
CA ARG A 131 0.44 11.68 0.59
C ARG A 131 1.84 11.15 0.58
N ARG A 132 2.56 11.41 -0.49
CA ARG A 132 3.95 10.97 -0.59
C ARG A 132 4.79 11.74 0.43
N SER A 133 5.48 11.01 1.28
CA SER A 133 6.33 11.61 2.29
C SER A 133 7.80 11.52 1.93
N GLU A 134 8.18 10.54 1.12
CA GLU A 134 9.56 10.42 0.69
C GLU A 134 9.59 9.85 -0.71
N PRO A 135 10.51 10.33 -1.55
CA PRO A 135 10.62 9.77 -2.89
C PRO A 135 11.19 8.37 -2.83
N PRO A 136 11.18 7.66 -3.94
CA PRO A 136 11.74 6.32 -3.98
C PRO A 136 13.20 6.33 -3.59
N ARG A 137 13.61 5.28 -2.89
CA ARG A 137 14.96 5.23 -2.40
C ARG A 137 16.01 5.06 -3.45
N VAL A 138 15.65 4.56 -4.57
CA VAL A 138 16.61 4.36 -5.61
C VAL A 138 17.34 5.63 -5.92
N ALA A 139 16.70 6.75 -5.82
CA ALA A 139 17.32 7.99 -6.14
C ALA A 139 18.38 8.37 -5.15
N ASP A 140 18.27 7.88 -3.96
CA ASP A 140 19.20 8.26 -2.95
C ASP A 140 20.54 7.70 -3.16
N SER A 141 20.62 6.58 -3.78
CA SER A 141 21.90 5.93 -3.94
C SER A 141 22.80 6.74 -4.81
N ASN A 142 22.30 7.68 -5.52
CA ASN A 142 23.14 8.46 -6.36
C ASN A 142 23.66 9.69 -5.71
N ARG A 143 23.27 9.93 -4.50
CA ARG A 143 23.73 11.10 -3.94
C ARG A 143 25.03 10.99 -3.43
N PRO A 144 25.81 11.93 -3.54
CA PRO A 144 27.19 11.88 -3.03
C PRO A 144 27.20 11.79 -1.54
#